data_9551bb34c6f54084e06fdac8c9f07fed
#
_entry.id   9551bb34c6f54084e06fdac8c9f07fed
#
_cell.length_a   1.000
_cell.length_b   1.000
_cell.length_c   1.000
_cell.angle_alpha   90.00
_cell.angle_beta   90.00
_cell.angle_gamma   90.00
#
_symmetry.space_group_name_H-M   'P 1'
#
loop_
_entity.id
_entity.type
_entity.pdbx_description
1 polymer ?
#
loop_
_entity_poly.entity_id
_entity_poly.type
_entity_poly.pdbx_seq_one_letter_code
_entity_poly.pdbx_strand_id
1 'polypeptide(L)'
;MCGIVGYTGQQQAAPVLLEGLKKLEYRGYDSAGIAVMQQKKIAISKVTGRIAGLAQKTDDGKLLPGTTGIGHTRWATHGAPTDTNAHPHASNDGRFAVVHNGIIENYLELRQELIGKGYHFESETDTEVIVHLLEMYYKGDLKQAVMRTSARLKGSYALGILCTDQPEKIFAVREASPLILGVGVGEVYFASDVTALVAYTRNAIYLEDGEFAELTPEFIQIYDCMGRPVQKKVTRITWDVQAAEKGGYEHFMLKEIMEQPSAVKATLTPRIKGNEIVLDDADIDLTGIRKIVITACGSAYYAGCAAKFAIEELCRIPVLVELASELRYSNPLIDSSTLLIVLSQSGETADTIAAMKECQSRGAKALAIVNVVGSTISKLADWCIYTWAGPEIAVATTKGYTTQLTVLYLFALYAAKKLQTIDSSLYGILMSALKAIPRKMQESLDMNPGIGKLAKKYHKASSMFFIGRNTDYAVALEGALKMKEISYIHAESYAAGELKHGTIALIHEGQPVVALCCNDAITEKTMSNIVEVKARGAEVLAVAGKENQRILSLADDMIYVPKIHPLFSAAVEIVPLQMLAYHVAKENGCDIDKPKNLAKSVTVE
;
A
#
# COMPACT_ATOMS: atom_id res chain seq x y z
N MET A 1 -3.80 -5.96 7.24
CA MET A 1 -3.93 -7.03 6.22
C MET A 1 -3.13 -8.24 6.63
N CYS A 2 -3.60 -9.45 6.31
CA CYS A 2 -2.96 -10.70 6.68
C CYS A 2 -1.95 -11.16 5.62
N GLY A 3 -1.03 -12.07 5.98
CA GLY A 3 -0.12 -12.75 5.08
C GLY A 3 -0.41 -14.25 5.03
N ILE A 4 -0.51 -14.81 3.83
CA ILE A 4 -0.64 -16.25 3.61
C ILE A 4 0.58 -16.77 2.89
N VAL A 5 1.04 -17.96 3.29
CA VAL A 5 2.05 -18.76 2.58
C VAL A 5 1.64 -20.22 2.61
N GLY A 6 1.83 -20.93 1.52
CA GLY A 6 1.71 -22.38 1.45
C GLY A 6 2.86 -23.00 0.67
N TYR A 7 3.16 -24.23 1.00
CA TYR A 7 4.26 -25.00 0.42
C TYR A 7 3.91 -26.47 0.33
N THR A 8 4.20 -27.08 -0.81
CA THR A 8 4.27 -28.53 -0.98
C THR A 8 5.48 -28.89 -1.86
N GLY A 9 6.29 -29.86 -1.42
CA GLY A 9 7.53 -30.18 -2.12
C GLY A 9 8.38 -31.20 -1.38
N GLN A 10 9.69 -31.09 -1.52
CA GLN A 10 10.67 -32.05 -0.96
C GLN A 10 11.29 -31.58 0.37
N GLN A 11 11.22 -30.26 0.66
CA GLN A 11 11.79 -29.69 1.87
C GLN A 11 10.81 -29.81 3.05
N GLN A 12 11.31 -29.62 4.28
CA GLN A 12 10.42 -29.46 5.44
C GLN A 12 9.60 -28.18 5.30
N ALA A 13 8.27 -28.30 5.36
CA ALA A 13 7.36 -27.20 5.10
C ALA A 13 7.44 -26.09 6.16
N ALA A 14 7.55 -26.46 7.45
CA ALA A 14 7.52 -25.48 8.53
C ALA A 14 8.61 -24.39 8.43
N PRO A 15 9.90 -24.67 8.18
CA PRO A 15 10.90 -23.64 7.95
C PRO A 15 10.62 -22.74 6.75
N VAL A 16 10.14 -23.31 5.63
CA VAL A 16 9.75 -22.55 4.42
C VAL A 16 8.60 -21.59 4.73
N LEU A 17 7.57 -22.08 5.45
CA LEU A 17 6.44 -21.26 5.86
C LEU A 17 6.85 -20.12 6.79
N LEU A 18 7.68 -20.42 7.81
CA LEU A 18 8.17 -19.41 8.77
C LEU A 18 8.97 -18.30 8.05
N GLU A 19 9.87 -18.66 7.13
CA GLU A 19 10.65 -17.68 6.37
C GLU A 19 9.77 -16.85 5.44
N GLY A 20 8.81 -17.47 4.75
CA GLY A 20 7.84 -16.77 3.90
C GLY A 20 6.95 -15.82 4.71
N LEU A 21 6.42 -16.27 5.86
CA LEU A 21 5.61 -15.43 6.75
C LEU A 21 6.40 -14.28 7.36
N LYS A 22 7.68 -14.47 7.66
CA LYS A 22 8.58 -13.41 8.12
C LYS A 22 8.71 -12.28 7.10
N LYS A 23 8.72 -12.62 5.80
CA LYS A 23 8.70 -11.64 4.72
C LYS A 23 7.33 -10.92 4.58
N LEU A 24 6.25 -11.50 5.10
CA LEU A 24 4.89 -10.94 5.06
C LEU A 24 4.46 -10.28 6.38
N GLU A 25 5.31 -10.29 7.42
CA GLU A 25 4.96 -9.76 8.74
C GLU A 25 4.55 -8.26 8.70
N TYR A 26 5.03 -7.49 7.71
CA TYR A 26 4.60 -6.11 7.50
C TYR A 26 3.11 -5.97 7.13
N ARG A 27 2.45 -7.08 6.74
CA ARG A 27 1.02 -7.13 6.43
C ARG A 27 0.15 -7.42 7.64
N GLY A 28 0.67 -8.16 8.64
CA GLY A 28 -0.06 -8.49 9.86
C GLY A 28 0.87 -9.12 10.88
N TYR A 29 0.73 -8.72 12.14
CA TYR A 29 1.64 -9.10 13.23
C TYR A 29 0.93 -9.31 14.57
N ASP A 30 -0.42 -9.37 14.57
CA ASP A 30 -1.23 -9.54 15.80
C ASP A 30 -1.22 -10.97 16.28
N SER A 31 -1.16 -11.92 15.36
CA SER A 31 -0.94 -13.35 15.65
C SER A 31 -0.36 -14.05 14.42
N ALA A 32 0.23 -15.23 14.63
CA ALA A 32 0.78 -16.06 13.56
C ALA A 32 0.50 -17.54 13.84
N GLY A 33 0.45 -18.35 12.78
CA GLY A 33 0.35 -19.79 12.93
C GLY A 33 0.62 -20.54 11.63
N ILE A 34 0.97 -21.80 11.78
CA ILE A 34 1.22 -22.74 10.68
C ILE A 34 0.51 -24.07 10.95
N ALA A 35 0.10 -24.71 9.86
CA ALA A 35 -0.39 -26.09 9.85
C ALA A 35 0.48 -26.89 8.88
N VAL A 36 0.95 -28.05 9.35
CA VAL A 36 1.80 -28.96 8.58
C VAL A 36 1.18 -30.36 8.57
N MET A 37 1.17 -30.95 7.39
CA MET A 37 0.70 -32.31 7.21
C MET A 37 1.74 -33.31 7.73
N GLN A 38 1.35 -34.08 8.74
CA GLN A 38 2.16 -35.14 9.34
C GLN A 38 1.49 -36.49 9.06
N GLN A 39 1.92 -37.18 8.02
CA GLN A 39 1.27 -38.41 7.54
C GLN A 39 -0.23 -38.18 7.25
N LYS A 40 -1.14 -38.65 8.14
CA LYS A 40 -2.60 -38.49 8.03
C LYS A 40 -3.20 -37.56 9.09
N LYS A 41 -2.40 -36.67 9.66
CA LYS A 41 -2.85 -35.67 10.66
C LYS A 41 -2.33 -34.30 10.31
N ILE A 42 -3.05 -33.29 10.68
CA ILE A 42 -2.61 -31.89 10.55
C ILE A 42 -2.12 -31.41 11.92
N ALA A 43 -0.84 -31.09 12.01
CA ALA A 43 -0.25 -30.47 13.20
C ALA A 43 -0.32 -28.96 13.07
N ILE A 44 -0.94 -28.29 14.05
CA ILE A 44 -1.14 -26.83 14.07
C ILE A 44 -0.37 -26.22 15.24
N SER A 45 0.35 -25.13 14.97
CA SER A 45 0.94 -24.30 16.00
C SER A 45 0.57 -22.84 15.76
N LYS A 46 0.10 -22.16 16.81
CA LYS A 46 -0.37 -20.77 16.76
C LYS A 46 0.22 -19.98 17.92
N VAL A 47 0.36 -18.67 17.73
CA VAL A 47 0.85 -17.74 18.75
C VAL A 47 0.22 -16.36 18.56
N THR A 48 -0.11 -15.72 19.65
CA THR A 48 -0.43 -14.29 19.67
C THR A 48 0.86 -13.49 19.54
N GLY A 49 0.86 -12.44 18.72
CA GLY A 49 2.03 -11.58 18.44
C GLY A 49 2.81 -12.01 17.20
N ARG A 50 4.09 -11.62 17.17
CA ARG A 50 4.94 -11.69 15.99
C ARG A 50 5.42 -13.11 15.64
N ILE A 51 5.81 -13.30 14.37
CA ILE A 51 6.31 -14.57 13.83
C ILE A 51 7.52 -15.13 14.62
N ALA A 52 8.32 -14.28 15.23
CA ALA A 52 9.45 -14.72 16.07
C ALA A 52 8.99 -15.61 17.24
N GLY A 53 7.84 -15.33 17.85
CA GLY A 53 7.26 -16.17 18.90
C GLY A 53 6.84 -17.56 18.37
N LEU A 54 6.31 -17.63 17.14
CA LEU A 54 5.96 -18.89 16.50
C LEU A 54 7.23 -19.70 16.13
N ALA A 55 8.26 -19.05 15.62
CA ALA A 55 9.54 -19.69 15.34
C ALA A 55 10.14 -20.29 16.62
N GLN A 56 10.16 -19.55 17.72
CA GLN A 56 10.63 -20.06 19.03
C GLN A 56 9.76 -21.24 19.53
N LYS A 57 8.41 -21.12 19.45
CA LYS A 57 7.48 -22.18 19.89
C LYS A 57 7.65 -23.47 19.12
N THR A 58 8.09 -23.41 17.87
CA THR A 58 8.24 -24.56 16.97
C THR A 58 9.70 -25.01 16.79
N ASP A 59 10.67 -24.47 17.53
CA ASP A 59 12.11 -24.66 17.33
C ASP A 59 12.50 -24.48 15.86
N ASP A 60 12.20 -23.28 15.32
CA ASP A 60 12.38 -22.92 13.90
C ASP A 60 11.74 -23.95 12.94
N GLY A 61 10.60 -24.51 13.35
CA GLY A 61 9.83 -25.46 12.57
C GLY A 61 10.22 -26.93 12.73
N LYS A 62 11.28 -27.25 13.47
CA LYS A 62 11.77 -28.64 13.65
C LYS A 62 10.74 -29.54 14.38
N LEU A 63 9.91 -28.97 15.25
CA LEU A 63 8.88 -29.70 15.98
C LEU A 63 7.65 -30.08 15.10
N LEU A 64 7.59 -29.59 13.86
CA LEU A 64 6.51 -29.82 12.91
C LEU A 64 7.04 -30.46 11.62
N PRO A 65 7.48 -31.73 11.64
CA PRO A 65 7.98 -32.41 10.46
C PRO A 65 6.87 -32.64 9.44
N GLY A 66 7.19 -32.48 8.15
CA GLY A 66 6.28 -32.67 7.02
C GLY A 66 6.66 -31.79 5.85
N THR A 67 6.23 -32.16 4.64
CA THR A 67 6.63 -31.52 3.40
C THR A 67 5.51 -30.72 2.74
N THR A 68 4.33 -30.69 3.34
CA THR A 68 3.17 -29.93 2.86
C THR A 68 2.58 -29.13 4.03
N GLY A 69 2.33 -27.84 3.82
CA GLY A 69 1.80 -27.00 4.87
C GLY A 69 1.30 -25.64 4.40
N ILE A 70 0.57 -24.97 5.30
CA ILE A 70 0.03 -23.62 5.12
C ILE A 70 0.33 -22.78 6.34
N GLY A 71 0.46 -21.48 6.16
CA GLY A 71 0.77 -20.56 7.23
C GLY A 71 0.17 -19.18 7.04
N HIS A 72 0.03 -18.46 8.15
CA HIS A 72 -0.66 -17.19 8.20
C HIS A 72 -0.04 -16.23 9.22
N THR A 73 0.00 -14.94 8.88
CA THR A 73 0.18 -13.83 9.82
C THR A 73 -1.08 -12.97 9.79
N ARG A 74 -1.67 -12.75 10.97
CA ARG A 74 -2.98 -12.13 11.11
C ARG A 74 -2.88 -10.65 11.45
N TRP A 75 -3.71 -9.86 10.77
CA TRP A 75 -4.20 -8.57 11.19
C TRP A 75 -5.65 -8.76 11.65
N ALA A 76 -5.95 -8.53 12.92
CA ALA A 76 -7.24 -8.83 13.50
C ALA A 76 -8.33 -7.89 12.97
N THR A 77 -9.35 -8.45 12.32
CA THR A 77 -10.57 -7.77 11.87
C THR A 77 -11.78 -8.24 12.67
N HIS A 78 -11.91 -9.56 12.87
CA HIS A 78 -12.98 -10.22 13.61
C HIS A 78 -12.40 -11.04 14.75
N GLY A 79 -12.81 -10.77 15.98
CA GLY A 79 -12.29 -11.42 17.19
C GLY A 79 -10.90 -10.88 17.64
N ALA A 80 -10.69 -10.83 18.95
CA ALA A 80 -9.47 -10.34 19.56
C ALA A 80 -8.21 -11.12 19.11
N PRO A 81 -7.00 -10.55 19.16
CA PRO A 81 -5.75 -11.25 18.85
C PRO A 81 -5.41 -12.25 19.98
N THR A 82 -5.91 -13.46 19.86
CA THR A 82 -5.67 -14.59 20.76
C THR A 82 -5.16 -15.80 19.98
N ASP A 83 -4.56 -16.79 20.65
CA ASP A 83 -4.12 -18.04 20.01
C ASP A 83 -5.33 -18.78 19.38
N THR A 84 -6.51 -18.74 20.00
CA THR A 84 -7.74 -19.35 19.47
C THR A 84 -8.17 -18.71 18.16
N ASN A 85 -8.17 -17.37 18.10
CA ASN A 85 -8.55 -16.60 16.92
C ASN A 85 -7.44 -16.50 15.85
N ALA A 86 -6.23 -17.00 16.15
CA ALA A 86 -5.15 -17.09 15.15
C ALA A 86 -5.45 -18.19 14.12
N HIS A 87 -5.04 -17.97 12.86
CA HIS A 87 -5.09 -19.00 11.83
C HIS A 87 -3.86 -19.91 11.93
N PRO A 88 -3.96 -21.15 11.43
CA PRO A 88 -5.06 -21.83 10.75
C PRO A 88 -6.21 -22.26 11.68
N HIS A 89 -7.44 -22.38 11.13
CA HIS A 89 -8.58 -23.01 11.78
C HIS A 89 -8.78 -24.43 11.30
N ALA A 90 -9.14 -25.34 12.23
CA ALA A 90 -9.40 -26.76 11.94
C ALA A 90 -10.89 -27.09 11.93
N SER A 91 -11.30 -28.10 11.14
CA SER A 91 -12.64 -28.68 11.21
C SER A 91 -12.84 -29.48 12.52
N ASN A 92 -14.10 -29.71 12.91
CA ASN A 92 -14.40 -30.44 14.13
C ASN A 92 -13.89 -31.89 14.09
N ASP A 93 -13.85 -32.51 12.92
CA ASP A 93 -13.31 -33.87 12.72
C ASP A 93 -11.78 -33.90 12.54
N GLY A 94 -11.10 -32.73 12.56
CA GLY A 94 -9.66 -32.58 12.36
C GLY A 94 -9.15 -32.90 10.95
N ARG A 95 -10.04 -33.05 9.99
CA ARG A 95 -9.72 -33.44 8.60
C ARG A 95 -9.20 -32.28 7.80
N PHE A 96 -9.66 -31.08 8.07
CA PHE A 96 -9.31 -29.87 7.32
C PHE A 96 -8.57 -28.86 8.19
N ALA A 97 -7.68 -28.10 7.56
CA ALA A 97 -7.16 -26.84 8.10
C ALA A 97 -7.21 -25.77 7.02
N VAL A 98 -7.58 -24.54 7.41
CA VAL A 98 -7.76 -23.41 6.50
C VAL A 98 -7.04 -22.17 7.03
N VAL A 99 -6.34 -21.47 6.13
CA VAL A 99 -5.88 -20.09 6.33
C VAL A 99 -6.66 -19.18 5.37
N HIS A 100 -6.95 -17.96 5.83
CA HIS A 100 -7.80 -17.02 5.11
C HIS A 100 -7.28 -15.58 5.24
N ASN A 101 -7.15 -14.90 4.12
CA ASN A 101 -7.05 -13.44 4.03
C ASN A 101 -8.35 -12.89 3.44
N GLY A 102 -8.93 -11.89 4.05
CA GLY A 102 -10.15 -11.26 3.58
C GLY A 102 -11.22 -11.14 4.68
N ILE A 103 -12.46 -10.97 4.27
CA ILE A 103 -13.64 -10.92 5.14
C ILE A 103 -14.77 -11.72 4.49
N ILE A 104 -15.39 -12.61 5.26
CA ILE A 104 -16.61 -13.31 4.87
C ILE A 104 -17.80 -12.52 5.39
N GLU A 105 -18.39 -11.70 4.55
CA GLU A 105 -19.47 -10.76 4.92
C GLU A 105 -20.72 -11.44 5.47
N ASN A 106 -21.05 -12.62 4.95
CA ASN A 106 -22.22 -13.39 5.39
C ASN A 106 -21.91 -14.44 6.48
N TYR A 107 -20.79 -14.28 7.21
CA TYR A 107 -20.33 -15.26 8.18
C TYR A 107 -21.33 -15.51 9.33
N LEU A 108 -22.05 -14.47 9.78
CA LEU A 108 -23.05 -14.62 10.85
C LEU A 108 -24.19 -15.55 10.46
N GLU A 109 -24.70 -15.41 9.24
CA GLU A 109 -25.75 -16.27 8.67
C GLU A 109 -25.26 -17.72 8.57
N LEU A 110 -24.05 -17.90 8.00
CA LEU A 110 -23.44 -19.23 7.84
C LEU A 110 -23.15 -19.88 9.20
N ARG A 111 -22.66 -19.11 10.17
CA ARG A 111 -22.40 -19.58 11.54
C ARG A 111 -23.66 -20.09 12.22
N GLN A 112 -24.76 -19.35 12.15
CA GLN A 112 -26.06 -19.77 12.71
C GLN A 112 -26.57 -21.05 12.05
N GLU A 113 -26.47 -21.17 10.72
CA GLU A 113 -26.86 -22.40 10.01
C GLU A 113 -26.02 -23.60 10.46
N LEU A 114 -24.69 -23.41 10.55
CA LEU A 114 -23.77 -24.51 10.93
C LEU A 114 -23.96 -24.94 12.39
N ILE A 115 -24.17 -24.00 13.30
CA ILE A 115 -24.52 -24.31 14.70
C ILE A 115 -25.82 -25.12 14.75
N GLY A 116 -26.85 -24.74 13.98
CA GLY A 116 -28.10 -25.47 13.87
C GLY A 116 -27.96 -26.90 13.32
N LYS A 117 -26.85 -27.19 12.62
CA LYS A 117 -26.47 -28.51 12.11
C LYS A 117 -25.53 -29.30 13.05
N GLY A 118 -25.18 -28.71 14.20
CA GLY A 118 -24.37 -29.38 15.23
C GLY A 118 -22.87 -29.11 15.13
N TYR A 119 -22.41 -28.16 14.30
CA TYR A 119 -21.02 -27.75 14.26
C TYR A 119 -20.68 -26.88 15.47
N HIS A 120 -19.52 -27.14 16.07
CA HIS A 120 -19.01 -26.37 17.19
C HIS A 120 -17.97 -25.34 16.72
N PHE A 121 -18.06 -24.11 17.22
CA PHE A 121 -17.17 -23.03 16.93
C PHE A 121 -16.31 -22.69 18.14
N GLU A 122 -15.00 -22.67 17.95
CA GLU A 122 -14.02 -22.33 18.99
C GLU A 122 -13.62 -20.85 18.95
N SER A 123 -13.62 -20.26 17.75
CA SER A 123 -13.16 -18.89 17.53
C SER A 123 -14.30 -17.88 17.30
N GLU A 124 -13.94 -16.62 17.39
CA GLU A 124 -14.82 -15.49 17.06
C GLU A 124 -14.61 -14.99 15.62
N THR A 125 -13.78 -15.69 14.82
CA THR A 125 -13.43 -15.25 13.48
C THR A 125 -14.53 -15.59 12.46
N ASP A 126 -14.59 -14.81 11.41
CA ASP A 126 -15.41 -15.09 10.22
C ASP A 126 -14.88 -16.31 9.45
N THR A 127 -13.62 -16.65 9.59
CA THR A 127 -12.93 -17.72 8.87
C THR A 127 -13.41 -19.11 9.22
N GLU A 128 -13.81 -19.36 10.47
CA GLU A 128 -14.15 -20.70 10.94
C GLU A 128 -15.36 -21.30 10.23
N VAL A 129 -16.26 -20.47 9.66
CA VAL A 129 -17.38 -20.98 8.84
C VAL A 129 -16.87 -21.72 7.59
N ILE A 130 -15.71 -21.34 7.05
CA ILE A 130 -15.15 -21.93 5.83
C ILE A 130 -14.78 -23.40 6.07
N VAL A 131 -14.07 -23.68 7.17
CA VAL A 131 -13.60 -25.03 7.45
C VAL A 131 -14.76 -25.97 7.78
N HIS A 132 -15.83 -25.48 8.43
CA HIS A 132 -17.04 -26.27 8.69
C HIS A 132 -17.90 -26.47 7.44
N LEU A 133 -17.94 -25.51 6.50
CA LEU A 133 -18.57 -25.72 5.20
C LEU A 133 -17.83 -26.78 4.38
N LEU A 134 -16.49 -26.79 4.39
CA LEU A 134 -15.70 -27.85 3.75
C LEU A 134 -16.03 -29.21 4.35
N GLU A 135 -16.04 -29.34 5.66
CA GLU A 135 -16.41 -30.57 6.37
C GLU A 135 -17.82 -31.04 5.98
N MET A 136 -18.80 -30.14 5.94
CA MET A 136 -20.18 -30.43 5.56
C MET A 136 -20.32 -30.93 4.13
N TYR A 137 -19.60 -30.31 3.19
CA TYR A 137 -19.73 -30.64 1.76
C TYR A 137 -18.82 -31.76 1.29
N TYR A 138 -17.81 -32.13 2.06
CA TYR A 138 -16.88 -33.18 1.69
C TYR A 138 -17.54 -34.57 1.72
N LYS A 139 -17.48 -35.23 0.58
CA LYS A 139 -17.99 -36.63 0.40
C LYS A 139 -16.95 -37.48 -0.37
N GLY A 140 -15.65 -37.24 -0.08
CA GLY A 140 -14.55 -37.93 -0.76
C GLY A 140 -13.98 -37.17 -1.96
N ASP A 141 -14.64 -36.11 -2.44
CA ASP A 141 -14.14 -35.22 -3.52
C ASP A 141 -13.91 -33.83 -2.98
N LEU A 142 -12.62 -33.48 -2.79
CA LEU A 142 -12.22 -32.19 -2.22
C LEU A 142 -12.47 -31.03 -3.20
N LYS A 143 -12.28 -31.23 -4.50
CA LYS A 143 -12.59 -30.24 -5.51
C LYS A 143 -14.06 -29.81 -5.46
N GLN A 144 -14.97 -30.77 -5.37
CA GLN A 144 -16.41 -30.52 -5.21
C GLN A 144 -16.72 -29.78 -3.90
N ALA A 145 -16.07 -30.16 -2.80
CA ALA A 145 -16.26 -29.51 -1.50
C ALA A 145 -15.81 -28.03 -1.55
N VAL A 146 -14.64 -27.75 -2.16
CA VAL A 146 -14.13 -26.39 -2.36
C VAL A 146 -15.10 -25.57 -3.20
N MET A 147 -15.54 -26.07 -4.34
CA MET A 147 -16.51 -25.37 -5.22
C MET A 147 -17.81 -25.03 -4.49
N ARG A 148 -18.39 -26.00 -3.75
CA ARG A 148 -19.63 -25.77 -2.99
C ARG A 148 -19.44 -24.78 -1.86
N THR A 149 -18.31 -24.82 -1.19
CA THR A 149 -17.96 -23.87 -0.13
C THR A 149 -17.86 -22.47 -0.72
N SER A 150 -17.04 -22.27 -1.76
CA SER A 150 -16.85 -20.96 -2.42
C SER A 150 -18.16 -20.36 -2.91
N ALA A 151 -19.07 -21.16 -3.46
CA ALA A 151 -20.39 -20.70 -3.92
C ALA A 151 -21.31 -20.17 -2.78
N ARG A 152 -20.99 -20.45 -1.51
CA ARG A 152 -21.73 -19.98 -0.33
C ARG A 152 -21.14 -18.71 0.28
N LEU A 153 -19.85 -18.47 0.05
CA LEU A 153 -19.15 -17.34 0.64
C LEU A 153 -19.50 -16.04 -0.10
N LYS A 154 -19.68 -14.95 0.64
CA LYS A 154 -19.78 -13.59 0.12
C LYS A 154 -18.66 -12.75 0.73
N GLY A 155 -18.11 -11.82 -0.06
CA GLY A 155 -17.01 -10.95 0.37
C GLY A 155 -15.69 -11.30 -0.30
N SER A 156 -14.59 -10.88 0.29
CA SER A 156 -13.25 -11.08 -0.26
C SER A 156 -12.53 -12.20 0.46
N TYR A 157 -11.87 -13.11 -0.29
CA TYR A 157 -11.08 -14.17 0.34
C TYR A 157 -9.94 -14.68 -0.55
N ALA A 158 -8.82 -14.98 0.11
CA ALA A 158 -7.78 -15.86 -0.40
C ALA A 158 -7.60 -16.99 0.61
N LEU A 159 -7.72 -18.22 0.16
CA LEU A 159 -7.71 -19.41 1.01
C LEU A 159 -6.55 -20.34 0.69
N GLY A 160 -5.96 -20.93 1.75
CA GLY A 160 -5.13 -22.12 1.65
C GLY A 160 -5.78 -23.25 2.46
N ILE A 161 -5.98 -24.42 1.86
CA ILE A 161 -6.74 -25.53 2.41
C ILE A 161 -5.91 -26.80 2.41
N LEU A 162 -5.78 -27.45 3.57
CA LEU A 162 -5.23 -28.79 3.74
C LEU A 162 -6.34 -29.81 4.01
N CYS A 163 -6.16 -31.04 3.52
CA CYS A 163 -7.05 -32.16 3.80
C CYS A 163 -6.24 -33.44 4.11
N THR A 164 -6.53 -34.11 5.22
CA THR A 164 -5.82 -35.35 5.63
C THR A 164 -5.94 -36.49 4.65
N ASP A 165 -7.03 -36.55 3.88
CA ASP A 165 -7.26 -37.58 2.87
C ASP A 165 -6.44 -37.37 1.60
N GLN A 166 -5.82 -36.17 1.42
CA GLN A 166 -4.96 -35.80 0.31
C GLN A 166 -3.70 -35.08 0.80
N PRO A 167 -2.79 -35.79 1.50
CA PRO A 167 -1.73 -35.20 2.33
C PRO A 167 -0.66 -34.42 1.54
N GLU A 168 -0.49 -34.67 0.25
CA GLU A 168 0.48 -33.98 -0.60
C GLU A 168 -0.13 -32.80 -1.39
N LYS A 169 -1.43 -32.55 -1.18
CA LYS A 169 -2.16 -31.53 -1.93
C LYS A 169 -2.52 -30.32 -1.07
N ILE A 170 -2.47 -29.16 -1.69
CA ILE A 170 -3.03 -27.93 -1.18
C ILE A 170 -4.05 -27.40 -2.18
N PHE A 171 -5.18 -26.92 -1.72
CA PHE A 171 -6.08 -26.10 -2.52
C PHE A 171 -5.89 -24.63 -2.18
N ALA A 172 -5.70 -23.82 -3.21
CA ALA A 172 -5.60 -22.36 -3.11
C ALA A 172 -6.79 -21.75 -3.85
N VAL A 173 -7.54 -20.85 -3.20
CA VAL A 173 -8.76 -20.25 -3.77
C VAL A 173 -8.65 -18.74 -3.70
N ARG A 174 -9.13 -18.03 -4.72
CA ARG A 174 -9.10 -16.57 -4.75
C ARG A 174 -10.46 -15.97 -5.11
N GLU A 175 -10.87 -14.96 -4.34
CA GLU A 175 -11.93 -14.00 -4.66
C GLU A 175 -11.55 -12.63 -4.08
N ALA A 176 -11.31 -11.63 -4.92
CA ALA A 176 -10.92 -10.26 -4.59
C ALA A 176 -9.61 -10.09 -3.79
N SER A 177 -9.25 -11.00 -2.88
CA SER A 177 -7.98 -10.95 -2.12
C SER A 177 -6.81 -11.53 -2.92
N PRO A 178 -5.62 -10.90 -2.94
CA PRO A 178 -4.50 -11.36 -3.79
C PRO A 178 -3.97 -12.74 -3.39
N LEU A 179 -3.73 -13.60 -4.40
CA LEU A 179 -3.11 -14.90 -4.24
C LEU A 179 -2.27 -15.24 -5.49
N ILE A 180 -1.02 -15.62 -5.25
CA ILE A 180 0.00 -15.87 -6.28
C ILE A 180 0.57 -17.26 -6.06
N LEU A 181 0.70 -18.05 -7.14
CA LEU A 181 1.33 -19.36 -7.11
C LEU A 181 2.79 -19.23 -7.56
N GLY A 182 3.71 -19.86 -6.86
CA GLY A 182 5.12 -19.95 -7.20
C GLY A 182 5.45 -21.32 -7.79
N VAL A 183 6.07 -21.35 -8.96
CA VAL A 183 6.44 -22.58 -9.66
C VAL A 183 7.91 -22.87 -9.43
N GLY A 184 8.21 -23.91 -8.65
CA GLY A 184 9.56 -24.43 -8.42
C GLY A 184 9.83 -25.70 -9.25
N VAL A 185 10.92 -26.39 -8.94
CA VAL A 185 11.28 -27.68 -9.54
C VAL A 185 11.04 -28.79 -8.50
N GLY A 186 9.96 -29.56 -8.67
CA GLY A 186 9.54 -30.57 -7.70
C GLY A 186 8.98 -29.95 -6.41
N GLU A 187 8.54 -28.73 -6.49
CA GLU A 187 7.95 -27.98 -5.37
C GLU A 187 7.08 -26.82 -5.87
N VAL A 188 6.02 -26.54 -5.13
CA VAL A 188 5.06 -25.50 -5.43
C VAL A 188 4.80 -24.67 -4.18
N TYR A 189 4.64 -23.38 -4.40
CA TYR A 189 4.36 -22.40 -3.38
C TYR A 189 3.07 -21.63 -3.70
N PHE A 190 2.44 -21.04 -2.69
CA PHE A 190 1.54 -19.93 -2.91
C PHE A 190 1.74 -18.88 -1.82
N ALA A 191 1.46 -17.63 -2.14
CA ALA A 191 1.51 -16.54 -1.17
C ALA A 191 0.57 -15.39 -1.56
N SER A 192 0.21 -14.59 -0.58
CA SER A 192 -0.57 -13.35 -0.79
C SER A 192 0.28 -12.21 -1.38
N ASP A 193 1.61 -12.36 -1.40
CA ASP A 193 2.53 -11.38 -1.99
C ASP A 193 3.77 -12.08 -2.53
N VAL A 194 4.26 -11.56 -3.65
CA VAL A 194 5.43 -12.07 -4.36
C VAL A 194 6.72 -12.03 -3.51
N THR A 195 6.82 -11.13 -2.54
CA THR A 195 7.99 -11.00 -1.65
C THR A 195 8.28 -12.25 -0.85
N ALA A 196 7.26 -13.05 -0.52
CA ALA A 196 7.43 -14.34 0.15
C ALA A 196 7.99 -15.43 -0.77
N LEU A 197 7.82 -15.29 -2.11
CA LEU A 197 8.16 -16.31 -3.10
C LEU A 197 9.54 -16.12 -3.73
N VAL A 198 10.00 -14.87 -3.88
CA VAL A 198 11.20 -14.54 -4.69
C VAL A 198 12.51 -15.18 -4.21
N ALA A 199 12.57 -15.59 -2.93
CA ALA A 199 13.71 -16.33 -2.39
C ALA A 199 13.80 -17.78 -2.91
N TYR A 200 12.66 -18.34 -3.35
CA TYR A 200 12.52 -19.75 -3.78
C TYR A 200 12.33 -19.88 -5.27
N THR A 201 11.49 -19.03 -5.86
CA THR A 201 11.23 -19.05 -7.30
C THR A 201 10.91 -17.67 -7.84
N ARG A 202 11.31 -17.44 -9.10
CA ARG A 202 10.93 -16.23 -9.85
C ARG A 202 9.80 -16.48 -10.85
N ASN A 203 9.29 -17.69 -10.93
CA ASN A 203 8.20 -18.07 -11.83
C ASN A 203 6.88 -18.02 -11.04
N ALA A 204 5.99 -17.11 -11.43
CA ALA A 204 4.74 -16.87 -10.75
C ALA A 204 3.53 -17.01 -11.68
N ILE A 205 2.42 -17.50 -11.13
CA ILE A 205 1.11 -17.50 -11.76
C ILE A 205 0.16 -16.71 -10.87
N TYR A 206 -0.54 -15.73 -11.44
CA TYR A 206 -1.51 -14.91 -10.72
C TYR A 206 -2.91 -15.50 -10.93
N LEU A 207 -3.56 -15.90 -9.85
CA LEU A 207 -4.97 -16.30 -9.89
C LEU A 207 -5.86 -15.08 -10.11
N GLU A 208 -6.98 -15.29 -10.79
CA GLU A 208 -8.07 -14.32 -10.94
C GLU A 208 -9.23 -14.63 -10.00
N ASP A 209 -10.18 -13.68 -9.88
CA ASP A 209 -11.34 -13.86 -9.03
C ASP A 209 -12.19 -15.04 -9.52
N GLY A 210 -12.68 -15.85 -8.57
CA GLY A 210 -13.41 -17.09 -8.85
C GLY A 210 -12.54 -18.27 -9.24
N GLU A 211 -11.22 -18.10 -9.33
CA GLU A 211 -10.32 -19.22 -9.65
C GLU A 211 -9.84 -19.95 -8.39
N PHE A 212 -9.64 -21.24 -8.54
CA PHE A 212 -8.96 -22.06 -7.54
C PHE A 212 -7.94 -23.00 -8.16
N ALA A 213 -6.93 -23.38 -7.40
CA ALA A 213 -5.83 -24.22 -7.84
C ALA A 213 -5.65 -25.45 -6.94
N GLU A 214 -5.40 -26.58 -7.55
CA GLU A 214 -4.88 -27.80 -6.93
C GLU A 214 -3.37 -27.82 -7.11
N LEU A 215 -2.64 -27.88 -6.01
CA LEU A 215 -1.19 -27.77 -5.94
C LEU A 215 -0.62 -29.09 -5.42
N THR A 216 0.27 -29.72 -6.17
CA THR A 216 1.10 -30.85 -5.72
C THR A 216 2.57 -30.55 -6.01
N PRO A 217 3.54 -31.31 -5.49
CA PRO A 217 4.96 -31.10 -5.82
C PRO A 217 5.26 -31.13 -7.33
N GLU A 218 4.49 -31.90 -8.11
CA GLU A 218 4.74 -32.14 -9.53
C GLU A 218 3.96 -31.22 -10.46
N PHE A 219 2.77 -30.75 -10.04
CA PHE A 219 1.91 -29.97 -10.94
C PHE A 219 1.04 -28.93 -10.22
N ILE A 220 0.62 -27.95 -11.00
CA ILE A 220 -0.41 -26.95 -10.66
C ILE A 220 -1.55 -27.12 -11.64
N GLN A 221 -2.76 -27.39 -11.15
CA GLN A 221 -3.95 -27.40 -11.98
C GLN A 221 -4.91 -26.30 -11.50
N ILE A 222 -5.22 -25.36 -12.38
CA ILE A 222 -6.10 -24.23 -12.09
C ILE A 222 -7.47 -24.51 -12.70
N TYR A 223 -8.51 -24.08 -12.00
CA TYR A 223 -9.91 -24.21 -12.39
C TYR A 223 -10.63 -22.88 -12.24
N ASP A 224 -11.65 -22.66 -13.07
CA ASP A 224 -12.62 -21.59 -12.86
C ASP A 224 -13.67 -21.98 -11.80
N CYS A 225 -14.57 -21.04 -11.44
CA CYS A 225 -15.64 -21.25 -10.47
C CYS A 225 -16.61 -22.40 -10.85
N MET A 226 -16.65 -22.81 -12.13
CA MET A 226 -17.44 -23.94 -12.63
C MET A 226 -16.65 -25.26 -12.60
N GLY A 227 -15.40 -25.24 -12.13
CA GLY A 227 -14.52 -26.40 -12.07
C GLY A 227 -13.92 -26.82 -13.41
N ARG A 228 -13.95 -25.96 -14.43
CA ARG A 228 -13.32 -26.20 -15.74
C ARG A 228 -11.84 -25.84 -15.66
N PRO A 229 -10.94 -26.65 -16.23
CA PRO A 229 -9.51 -26.35 -16.20
C PRO A 229 -9.20 -25.07 -16.97
N VAL A 230 -8.34 -24.23 -16.39
CA VAL A 230 -7.86 -22.96 -16.96
C VAL A 230 -6.35 -23.04 -17.16
N GLN A 231 -5.87 -22.58 -18.32
CA GLN A 231 -4.44 -22.44 -18.57
C GLN A 231 -4.00 -21.00 -18.29
N LYS A 232 -2.92 -20.85 -17.53
CA LYS A 232 -2.34 -19.54 -17.18
C LYS A 232 -0.90 -19.45 -17.66
N LYS A 233 -0.50 -18.25 -18.01
CA LYS A 233 0.89 -17.94 -18.36
C LYS A 233 1.73 -17.81 -17.09
N VAL A 234 2.89 -18.47 -17.08
CA VAL A 234 3.91 -18.23 -16.04
C VAL A 234 4.58 -16.89 -16.32
N THR A 235 4.54 -16.00 -15.36
CA THR A 235 5.18 -14.68 -15.40
C THR A 235 6.48 -14.71 -14.62
N ARG A 236 7.58 -14.24 -15.22
CA ARG A 236 8.85 -14.16 -14.52
C ARG A 236 8.94 -12.88 -13.71
N ILE A 237 9.18 -13.01 -12.40
CA ILE A 237 9.43 -11.89 -11.49
C ILE A 237 10.83 -11.33 -11.80
N THR A 238 10.89 -10.06 -12.18
CA THR A 238 12.13 -9.38 -12.58
C THR A 238 12.76 -8.57 -11.43
N TRP A 239 12.16 -8.56 -10.25
CA TRP A 239 12.64 -7.78 -9.11
C TRP A 239 13.95 -8.34 -8.56
N ASP A 240 14.81 -7.43 -8.12
CA ASP A 240 16.03 -7.78 -7.41
C ASP A 240 15.68 -8.15 -5.94
N VAL A 241 16.09 -9.36 -5.52
CA VAL A 241 15.89 -9.83 -4.14
C VAL A 241 16.63 -8.92 -3.14
N GLN A 242 17.81 -8.39 -3.52
CA GLN A 242 18.58 -7.47 -2.68
C GLN A 242 17.87 -6.13 -2.46
N ALA A 243 16.99 -5.73 -3.39
CA ALA A 243 16.18 -4.52 -3.22
C ALA A 243 15.17 -4.62 -2.06
N ALA A 244 14.77 -5.83 -1.67
CA ALA A 244 13.90 -6.08 -0.52
C ALA A 244 14.64 -6.25 0.81
N GLU A 245 15.94 -5.97 0.85
CA GLU A 245 16.77 -5.99 2.06
C GLU A 245 17.07 -4.56 2.53
N LYS A 246 17.42 -4.39 3.83
CA LYS A 246 17.72 -3.06 4.39
C LYS A 246 18.97 -2.39 3.80
N GLY A 247 19.87 -3.14 3.18
CA GLY A 247 21.05 -2.60 2.49
C GLY A 247 21.98 -1.77 3.39
N GLY A 248 22.11 -2.11 4.66
CA GLY A 248 22.93 -1.41 5.65
C GLY A 248 22.22 -0.26 6.38
N TYR A 249 20.99 0.08 6.01
CA TYR A 249 20.18 1.05 6.74
C TYR A 249 19.55 0.44 8.00
N GLU A 250 19.35 1.26 9.02
CA GLU A 250 18.74 0.84 10.28
C GLU A 250 17.29 0.39 10.09
N HIS A 251 16.52 1.14 9.25
CA HIS A 251 15.10 0.89 8.95
C HIS A 251 14.87 0.88 7.43
N PHE A 252 13.84 0.13 6.99
CA PHE A 252 13.38 0.17 5.60
C PHE A 252 12.92 1.58 5.20
N MET A 253 12.19 2.27 6.06
CA MET A 253 11.72 3.63 5.77
C MET A 253 12.89 4.58 5.47
N LEU A 254 13.98 4.52 6.25
CA LEU A 254 15.15 5.35 5.97
C LEU A 254 15.77 5.03 4.60
N LYS A 255 15.94 3.73 4.31
CA LYS A 255 16.40 3.27 2.99
C LYS A 255 15.51 3.84 1.87
N GLU A 256 14.19 3.71 2.02
CA GLU A 256 13.21 4.12 1.02
C GLU A 256 13.16 5.64 0.84
N ILE A 257 13.38 6.43 1.90
CA ILE A 257 13.57 7.88 1.80
C ILE A 257 14.83 8.21 1.00
N MET A 258 15.95 7.53 1.30
CA MET A 258 17.22 7.76 0.60
C MET A 258 17.22 7.24 -0.85
N GLU A 259 16.37 6.29 -1.18
CA GLU A 259 16.18 5.76 -2.53
C GLU A 259 15.32 6.64 -3.45
N GLN A 260 14.62 7.64 -2.93
CA GLN A 260 13.69 8.45 -3.72
C GLN A 260 14.31 9.05 -4.99
N PRO A 261 15.53 9.63 -4.95
CA PRO A 261 16.16 10.16 -6.19
C PRO A 261 16.32 9.09 -7.27
N SER A 262 16.73 7.88 -6.90
CA SER A 262 16.92 6.77 -7.83
C SER A 262 15.59 6.20 -8.32
N ALA A 263 14.59 6.07 -7.44
CA ALA A 263 13.24 5.62 -7.78
C ALA A 263 12.54 6.57 -8.75
N VAL A 264 12.61 7.87 -8.51
CA VAL A 264 12.08 8.89 -9.42
C VAL A 264 12.82 8.87 -10.75
N LYS A 265 14.14 8.69 -10.76
CA LYS A 265 14.91 8.52 -12.00
C LYS A 265 14.45 7.28 -12.77
N ALA A 266 14.22 6.16 -12.10
CA ALA A 266 13.70 4.93 -12.72
C ALA A 266 12.29 5.12 -13.29
N THR A 267 11.45 5.92 -12.63
CA THR A 267 10.13 6.31 -13.13
C THR A 267 10.21 7.16 -14.40
N LEU A 268 11.15 8.13 -14.47
CA LEU A 268 11.29 9.07 -15.59
C LEU A 268 11.96 8.45 -16.80
N THR A 269 13.07 7.72 -16.60
CA THR A 269 13.99 7.29 -17.67
C THR A 269 13.31 6.56 -18.83
N PRO A 270 12.43 5.57 -18.63
CA PRO A 270 11.80 4.85 -19.73
C PRO A 270 10.80 5.71 -20.52
N ARG A 271 10.30 6.79 -19.93
CA ARG A 271 9.20 7.61 -20.46
C ARG A 271 9.64 8.91 -21.10
N ILE A 272 10.92 9.25 -21.02
CA ILE A 272 11.46 10.43 -21.67
C ILE A 272 12.37 10.00 -22.82
N LYS A 273 11.89 10.16 -24.05
CA LYS A 273 12.62 9.84 -25.28
C LYS A 273 13.00 11.15 -25.99
N GLY A 274 14.24 11.58 -25.77
CA GLY A 274 14.69 12.89 -26.23
C GLY A 274 13.97 14.03 -25.51
N ASN A 275 13.09 14.74 -26.23
CA ASN A 275 12.23 15.80 -25.69
C ASN A 275 10.72 15.42 -25.73
N GLU A 276 10.42 14.13 -25.80
CA GLU A 276 9.06 13.61 -25.86
C GLU A 276 8.76 12.76 -24.63
N ILE A 277 7.50 12.81 -24.16
CA ILE A 277 6.98 11.92 -23.13
C ILE A 277 6.19 10.80 -23.80
N VAL A 278 6.53 9.55 -23.45
CA VAL A 278 5.82 8.34 -23.86
C VAL A 278 5.35 7.63 -22.58
N LEU A 279 4.05 7.50 -22.41
CA LEU A 279 3.45 6.89 -21.21
C LEU A 279 3.27 5.38 -21.40
N ASP A 280 4.38 4.64 -21.39
CA ASP A 280 4.41 3.19 -21.63
C ASP A 280 3.59 2.83 -22.91
N ASP A 281 2.65 1.89 -22.83
CA ASP A 281 1.74 1.55 -23.94
C ASP A 281 0.39 2.31 -23.86
N ALA A 282 0.29 3.32 -22.97
CA ALA A 282 -0.93 4.07 -22.73
C ALA A 282 -1.06 5.26 -23.72
N ASP A 283 -1.71 5.04 -24.85
CA ASP A 283 -2.20 6.15 -25.69
C ASP A 283 -3.55 6.64 -25.17
N ILE A 284 -3.50 7.56 -24.19
CA ILE A 284 -4.67 8.07 -23.49
C ILE A 284 -5.44 9.01 -24.42
N ASP A 285 -6.66 8.63 -24.78
CA ASP A 285 -7.56 9.51 -25.53
C ASP A 285 -8.15 10.59 -24.60
N LEU A 286 -7.80 11.84 -24.89
CA LEU A 286 -8.29 13.01 -24.16
C LEU A 286 -9.42 13.75 -24.92
N THR A 287 -9.89 13.20 -26.05
CA THR A 287 -10.95 13.79 -26.85
C THR A 287 -12.26 13.81 -26.08
N GLY A 288 -12.87 14.98 -25.92
CA GLY A 288 -14.13 15.13 -25.21
C GLY A 288 -14.05 15.06 -23.69
N ILE A 289 -12.86 14.86 -23.10
CA ILE A 289 -12.67 14.92 -21.66
C ILE A 289 -12.87 16.36 -21.17
N ARG A 290 -13.81 16.53 -20.22
CA ARG A 290 -14.17 17.83 -19.63
C ARG A 290 -13.76 17.99 -18.18
N LYS A 291 -13.48 16.88 -17.48
CA LYS A 291 -12.96 16.88 -16.13
C LYS A 291 -12.11 15.65 -15.88
N ILE A 292 -11.19 15.81 -14.95
CA ILE A 292 -10.36 14.72 -14.42
C ILE A 292 -10.78 14.51 -12.96
N VAL A 293 -10.99 13.26 -12.57
CA VAL A 293 -11.19 12.87 -11.18
C VAL A 293 -10.01 11.99 -10.77
N ILE A 294 -9.31 12.39 -9.72
CA ILE A 294 -8.23 11.58 -9.12
C ILE A 294 -8.80 10.96 -7.85
N THR A 295 -8.69 9.63 -7.71
CA THR A 295 -9.17 8.93 -6.51
C THR A 295 -8.11 8.01 -5.93
N ALA A 296 -8.00 8.01 -4.61
CA ALA A 296 -7.04 7.21 -3.85
C ALA A 296 -7.34 7.25 -2.34
N CYS A 297 -6.50 6.56 -1.56
CA CYS A 297 -6.49 6.58 -0.09
C CYS A 297 -5.11 7.03 0.43
N GLY A 298 -5.08 7.65 1.62
CA GLY A 298 -3.85 7.98 2.34
C GLY A 298 -2.87 8.84 1.56
N SER A 299 -1.59 8.48 1.57
CA SER A 299 -0.53 9.21 0.85
C SER A 299 -0.76 9.32 -0.66
N ALA A 300 -1.38 8.30 -1.27
CA ALA A 300 -1.72 8.34 -2.68
C ALA A 300 -2.77 9.44 -2.98
N TYR A 301 -3.75 9.63 -2.09
CA TYR A 301 -4.70 10.74 -2.19
C TYR A 301 -3.98 12.09 -2.11
N TYR A 302 -3.02 12.26 -1.19
CA TYR A 302 -2.25 13.50 -1.07
C TYR A 302 -1.30 13.73 -2.26
N ALA A 303 -0.81 12.68 -2.91
CA ALA A 303 -0.10 12.83 -4.20
C ALA A 303 -1.02 13.41 -5.28
N GLY A 304 -2.26 12.97 -5.33
CA GLY A 304 -3.30 13.56 -6.18
C GLY A 304 -3.56 15.03 -5.85
N CYS A 305 -3.70 15.37 -4.57
CA CYS A 305 -3.90 16.76 -4.10
C CYS A 305 -2.75 17.68 -4.53
N ALA A 306 -1.50 17.21 -4.46
CA ALA A 306 -0.34 17.99 -4.86
C ALA A 306 -0.23 18.15 -6.38
N ALA A 307 -0.52 17.07 -7.14
CA ALA A 307 -0.44 17.09 -8.60
C ALA A 307 -1.58 17.86 -9.27
N LYS A 308 -2.75 17.99 -8.61
CA LYS A 308 -3.91 18.72 -9.12
C LYS A 308 -3.53 20.06 -9.71
N PHE A 309 -2.74 20.86 -9.00
CA PHE A 309 -2.36 22.20 -9.42
C PHE A 309 -1.58 22.20 -10.74
N ALA A 310 -0.65 21.26 -10.91
CA ALA A 310 0.10 21.14 -12.18
C ALA A 310 -0.80 20.69 -13.32
N ILE A 311 -1.71 19.73 -13.08
CA ILE A 311 -2.61 19.22 -14.11
C ILE A 311 -3.60 20.31 -14.55
N GLU A 312 -4.25 21.00 -13.61
CA GLU A 312 -5.19 22.09 -13.93
C GLU A 312 -4.53 23.24 -14.69
N GLU A 313 -3.32 23.66 -14.24
CA GLU A 313 -2.60 24.74 -14.88
C GLU A 313 -2.15 24.39 -16.31
N LEU A 314 -1.65 23.17 -16.50
CA LEU A 314 -1.09 22.76 -17.79
C LEU A 314 -2.16 22.26 -18.76
N CYS A 315 -3.14 21.49 -18.30
CA CYS A 315 -4.16 20.89 -19.17
C CYS A 315 -5.40 21.77 -19.39
N ARG A 316 -5.62 22.76 -18.50
CA ARG A 316 -6.80 23.64 -18.49
C ARG A 316 -8.13 22.85 -18.37
N ILE A 317 -8.08 21.70 -17.70
CA ILE A 317 -9.21 20.82 -17.39
C ILE A 317 -9.39 20.81 -15.87
N PRO A 318 -10.62 20.99 -15.33
CA PRO A 318 -10.88 20.92 -13.90
C PRO A 318 -10.49 19.54 -13.33
N VAL A 319 -9.82 19.54 -12.16
CA VAL A 319 -9.41 18.33 -11.46
C VAL A 319 -10.06 18.27 -10.08
N LEU A 320 -10.81 17.22 -9.84
CA LEU A 320 -11.33 16.87 -8.53
C LEU A 320 -10.44 15.78 -7.94
N VAL A 321 -10.15 15.86 -6.64
CA VAL A 321 -9.39 14.83 -5.93
C VAL A 321 -10.26 14.34 -4.79
N GLU A 322 -10.64 13.05 -4.84
CA GLU A 322 -11.64 12.48 -3.96
C GLU A 322 -11.07 11.27 -3.20
N LEU A 323 -11.39 11.17 -1.92
CA LEU A 323 -11.11 9.96 -1.15
C LEU A 323 -11.91 8.79 -1.72
N ALA A 324 -11.25 7.67 -1.97
CA ALA A 324 -11.90 6.52 -2.61
C ALA A 324 -13.03 5.93 -1.75
N SER A 325 -12.88 5.93 -0.43
CA SER A 325 -13.92 5.53 0.53
C SER A 325 -15.19 6.37 0.41
N GLU A 326 -15.07 7.68 0.11
CA GLU A 326 -16.20 8.60 0.01
C GLU A 326 -16.79 8.65 -1.41
N LEU A 327 -15.91 8.66 -2.43
CA LEU A 327 -16.34 8.73 -3.83
C LEU A 327 -17.33 7.63 -4.19
N ARG A 328 -17.09 6.42 -3.71
CA ARG A 328 -17.93 5.25 -3.93
C ARG A 328 -19.39 5.48 -3.52
N TYR A 329 -19.62 6.18 -2.42
CA TYR A 329 -20.95 6.36 -1.82
C TYR A 329 -21.59 7.72 -2.10
N SER A 330 -20.86 8.66 -2.69
CA SER A 330 -21.30 10.04 -2.90
C SER A 330 -22.28 10.21 -4.08
N ASN A 331 -22.64 9.12 -4.79
CA ASN A 331 -23.37 9.19 -6.05
C ASN A 331 -22.75 10.19 -7.04
N PRO A 332 -21.48 9.98 -7.45
CA PRO A 332 -20.69 11.00 -8.11
C PRO A 332 -21.22 11.37 -9.49
N LEU A 333 -21.10 12.65 -9.85
CA LEU A 333 -21.46 13.16 -11.17
C LEU A 333 -20.38 12.76 -12.19
N ILE A 334 -20.35 11.50 -12.57
CA ILE A 334 -19.41 10.88 -13.50
C ILE A 334 -20.13 10.46 -14.77
N ASP A 335 -19.47 10.65 -15.90
CA ASP A 335 -19.93 10.25 -17.23
C ASP A 335 -18.74 9.97 -18.17
N SER A 336 -19.01 9.69 -19.44
CA SER A 336 -17.98 9.42 -20.45
C SER A 336 -17.06 10.61 -20.78
N SER A 337 -17.38 11.84 -20.33
CA SER A 337 -16.50 13.00 -20.43
C SER A 337 -15.51 13.13 -19.24
N THR A 338 -15.50 12.14 -18.35
CA THR A 338 -14.62 12.09 -17.17
C THR A 338 -13.46 11.13 -17.42
N LEU A 339 -12.23 11.63 -17.25
CA LEU A 339 -11.06 10.76 -17.08
C LEU A 339 -10.88 10.51 -15.58
N LEU A 340 -10.97 9.25 -15.17
CA LEU A 340 -10.64 8.83 -13.82
C LEU A 340 -9.16 8.45 -13.73
N ILE A 341 -8.42 9.05 -12.80
CA ILE A 341 -7.05 8.65 -12.47
C ILE A 341 -7.06 7.96 -11.10
N VAL A 342 -6.60 6.73 -11.06
CA VAL A 342 -6.63 5.88 -9.86
C VAL A 342 -5.21 5.66 -9.35
N LEU A 343 -4.94 6.05 -8.11
CA LEU A 343 -3.61 5.91 -7.51
C LEU A 343 -3.63 4.83 -6.42
N SER A 344 -2.72 3.87 -6.52
CA SER A 344 -2.49 2.89 -5.46
C SER A 344 -1.09 2.31 -5.57
N GLN A 345 -0.32 2.30 -4.48
CA GLN A 345 1.01 1.69 -4.48
C GLN A 345 0.91 0.17 -4.73
N SER A 346 0.03 -0.52 -4.00
CA SER A 346 -0.17 -1.97 -4.12
C SER A 346 -1.03 -2.37 -5.32
N GLY A 347 -1.93 -1.48 -5.76
CA GLY A 347 -2.97 -1.79 -6.73
C GLY A 347 -4.06 -2.76 -6.21
N GLU A 348 -4.13 -2.93 -4.87
CA GLU A 348 -5.03 -3.87 -4.19
C GLU A 348 -5.87 -3.19 -3.09
N THR A 349 -5.92 -1.87 -3.04
CA THR A 349 -6.69 -1.12 -2.04
C THR A 349 -8.19 -1.28 -2.32
N ALA A 350 -8.94 -1.87 -1.37
CA ALA A 350 -10.35 -2.23 -1.56
C ALA A 350 -11.22 -1.04 -1.97
N ASP A 351 -11.19 0.05 -1.20
CA ASP A 351 -11.95 1.26 -1.50
C ASP A 351 -11.62 1.83 -2.88
N THR A 352 -10.33 1.81 -3.25
CA THR A 352 -9.87 2.35 -4.54
C THR A 352 -10.37 1.49 -5.71
N ILE A 353 -10.37 0.16 -5.56
CA ILE A 353 -10.93 -0.77 -6.55
C ILE A 353 -12.43 -0.53 -6.70
N ALA A 354 -13.14 -0.40 -5.59
CA ALA A 354 -14.59 -0.20 -5.59
C ALA A 354 -14.99 1.16 -6.20
N ALA A 355 -14.29 2.25 -5.84
CA ALA A 355 -14.51 3.57 -6.44
C ALA A 355 -14.23 3.56 -7.95
N MET A 356 -13.19 2.85 -8.40
CA MET A 356 -12.91 2.70 -9.83
C MET A 356 -14.05 1.99 -10.57
N LYS A 357 -14.50 0.84 -10.06
CA LYS A 357 -15.62 0.09 -10.65
C LYS A 357 -16.89 0.92 -10.72
N GLU A 358 -17.21 1.68 -9.66
CA GLU A 358 -18.35 2.58 -9.61
C GLU A 358 -18.27 3.66 -10.71
N CYS A 359 -17.12 4.31 -10.85
CA CYS A 359 -16.95 5.34 -11.88
C CYS A 359 -16.98 4.76 -13.31
N GLN A 360 -16.38 3.59 -13.53
CA GLN A 360 -16.42 2.90 -14.82
C GLN A 360 -17.85 2.47 -15.19
N SER A 361 -18.65 2.03 -14.22
CA SER A 361 -20.08 1.68 -14.46
C SER A 361 -20.91 2.87 -14.94
N ARG A 362 -20.43 4.11 -14.66
CA ARG A 362 -21.04 5.38 -15.11
C ARG A 362 -20.45 5.91 -16.43
N GLY A 363 -19.52 5.18 -17.03
CA GLY A 363 -18.93 5.50 -18.33
C GLY A 363 -17.57 6.19 -18.30
N ALA A 364 -16.96 6.46 -17.12
CA ALA A 364 -15.61 6.99 -17.05
C ALA A 364 -14.59 6.00 -17.57
N LYS A 365 -13.54 6.50 -18.24
CA LYS A 365 -12.34 5.75 -18.56
C LYS A 365 -11.32 5.90 -17.44
N ALA A 366 -10.68 4.80 -17.06
CA ALA A 366 -9.77 4.75 -15.92
C ALA A 366 -8.29 4.61 -16.35
N LEU A 367 -7.46 5.54 -15.87
CA LEU A 367 -6.01 5.46 -15.89
C LEU A 367 -5.51 5.04 -14.51
N ALA A 368 -4.90 3.87 -14.41
CA ALA A 368 -4.26 3.39 -13.18
C ALA A 368 -2.80 3.84 -13.09
N ILE A 369 -2.39 4.29 -11.92
CA ILE A 369 -0.98 4.55 -11.56
C ILE A 369 -0.66 3.68 -10.34
N VAL A 370 0.07 2.60 -10.55
CA VAL A 370 0.36 1.58 -9.54
C VAL A 370 1.83 1.16 -9.56
N ASN A 371 2.32 0.56 -8.48
CA ASN A 371 3.70 0.07 -8.44
C ASN A 371 3.79 -1.44 -8.68
N VAL A 372 2.76 -2.21 -8.30
CA VAL A 372 2.77 -3.67 -8.39
C VAL A 372 2.20 -4.13 -9.73
N VAL A 373 3.06 -4.81 -10.51
CA VAL A 373 2.69 -5.36 -11.81
C VAL A 373 1.68 -6.50 -11.64
N GLY A 374 0.62 -6.49 -12.45
CA GLY A 374 -0.40 -7.53 -12.44
C GLY A 374 -1.38 -7.44 -11.26
N SER A 375 -1.39 -6.31 -10.54
CA SER A 375 -2.37 -6.02 -9.49
C SER A 375 -3.80 -5.89 -10.05
N THR A 376 -4.79 -5.99 -9.16
CA THR A 376 -6.21 -5.92 -9.53
C THR A 376 -6.54 -4.60 -10.25
N ILE A 377 -6.11 -3.46 -9.71
CA ILE A 377 -6.34 -2.15 -10.35
C ILE A 377 -5.69 -2.11 -11.73
N SER A 378 -4.46 -2.64 -11.90
CA SER A 378 -3.76 -2.62 -13.19
C SER A 378 -4.45 -3.45 -14.29
N LYS A 379 -5.22 -4.46 -13.91
CA LYS A 379 -5.97 -5.31 -14.85
C LYS A 379 -7.35 -4.74 -15.21
N LEU A 380 -7.97 -4.02 -14.28
CA LEU A 380 -9.33 -3.48 -14.46
C LEU A 380 -9.35 -2.12 -15.14
N ALA A 381 -8.26 -1.37 -15.11
CA ALA A 381 -8.16 -0.06 -15.72
C ALA A 381 -8.06 -0.12 -17.25
N ASP A 382 -8.55 0.90 -17.94
CA ASP A 382 -8.41 1.04 -19.40
C ASP A 382 -6.96 1.29 -19.82
N TRP A 383 -6.18 2.02 -19.00
CA TRP A 383 -4.75 2.27 -19.14
C TRP A 383 -4.03 2.11 -17.81
N CYS A 384 -2.81 1.63 -17.85
CA CYS A 384 -2.00 1.44 -16.65
C CYS A 384 -0.57 1.96 -16.83
N ILE A 385 -0.09 2.74 -15.87
CA ILE A 385 1.29 3.21 -15.79
C ILE A 385 1.89 2.71 -14.47
N TYR A 386 3.01 1.98 -14.57
CA TYR A 386 3.73 1.49 -13.40
C TYR A 386 4.73 2.52 -12.90
N THR A 387 4.81 2.76 -11.60
CA THR A 387 5.72 3.76 -11.02
C THR A 387 7.18 3.33 -11.06
N TRP A 388 7.46 2.04 -11.11
CA TRP A 388 8.81 1.45 -11.07
C TRP A 388 9.63 1.89 -9.83
N ALA A 389 8.96 2.13 -8.70
CA ALA A 389 9.60 2.50 -7.44
C ALA A 389 10.42 1.37 -6.80
N GLY A 390 10.31 0.15 -7.34
CA GLY A 390 10.83 -1.04 -6.69
C GLY A 390 9.98 -1.44 -5.46
N PRO A 391 10.38 -2.46 -4.70
CA PRO A 391 9.67 -2.88 -3.50
C PRO A 391 9.73 -1.78 -2.43
N GLU A 392 8.58 -1.50 -1.79
CA GLU A 392 8.43 -0.60 -0.66
C GLU A 392 7.85 -1.39 0.51
N ILE A 393 8.65 -1.58 1.56
CA ILE A 393 8.41 -2.52 2.67
C ILE A 393 7.89 -1.80 3.91
N ALA A 394 8.43 -0.60 4.22
CA ALA A 394 7.94 0.19 5.34
C ALA A 394 6.44 0.48 5.16
N VAL A 395 5.68 0.36 6.25
CA VAL A 395 4.22 0.55 6.20
C VAL A 395 3.88 1.98 5.76
N ALA A 396 4.53 2.98 6.35
CA ALA A 396 4.38 4.37 5.92
C ALA A 396 5.06 4.57 4.56
N THR A 397 4.27 4.96 3.57
CA THR A 397 4.73 5.20 2.18
C THR A 397 5.63 6.43 2.07
N THR A 398 6.71 6.34 1.30
CA THR A 398 7.66 7.42 1.01
C THR A 398 7.97 7.54 -0.47
N LYS A 399 8.78 6.65 -1.03
CA LYS A 399 9.11 6.62 -2.46
C LYS A 399 7.90 6.31 -3.35
N GLY A 400 6.91 5.58 -2.81
CA GLY A 400 5.63 5.35 -3.49
C GLY A 400 4.90 6.66 -3.79
N TYR A 401 4.82 7.58 -2.82
CA TYR A 401 4.23 8.91 -2.98
C TYR A 401 4.95 9.73 -4.06
N THR A 402 6.30 9.85 -3.96
CA THR A 402 7.07 10.69 -4.89
C THR A 402 7.10 10.14 -6.32
N THR A 403 7.06 8.82 -6.49
CA THR A 403 6.98 8.21 -7.83
C THR A 403 5.58 8.34 -8.45
N GLN A 404 4.50 8.21 -7.66
CA GLN A 404 3.13 8.51 -8.12
C GLN A 404 3.01 9.97 -8.55
N LEU A 405 3.50 10.90 -7.74
CA LEU A 405 3.52 12.33 -8.06
C LEU A 405 4.30 12.60 -9.35
N THR A 406 5.44 11.93 -9.55
CA THR A 406 6.24 12.03 -10.78
C THR A 406 5.49 11.54 -12.02
N VAL A 407 4.73 10.43 -11.91
CA VAL A 407 3.90 9.95 -13.03
C VAL A 407 2.78 10.94 -13.34
N LEU A 408 2.17 11.56 -12.32
CA LEU A 408 1.15 12.60 -12.53
C LEU A 408 1.73 13.84 -13.22
N TYR A 409 2.98 14.23 -12.95
CA TYR A 409 3.68 15.31 -13.67
C TYR A 409 4.00 14.93 -15.12
N LEU A 410 4.42 13.68 -15.36
CA LEU A 410 4.57 13.16 -16.73
C LEU A 410 3.25 13.21 -17.49
N PHE A 411 2.15 12.76 -16.85
CA PHE A 411 0.81 12.83 -17.42
C PHE A 411 0.40 14.28 -17.73
N ALA A 412 0.62 15.22 -16.80
CA ALA A 412 0.27 16.64 -17.00
C ALA A 412 0.96 17.23 -18.24
N LEU A 413 2.26 16.98 -18.41
CA LEU A 413 3.01 17.46 -19.58
C LEU A 413 2.62 16.73 -20.87
N TYR A 414 2.40 15.41 -20.82
CA TYR A 414 1.89 14.63 -21.94
C TYR A 414 0.53 15.16 -22.41
N ALA A 415 -0.39 15.33 -21.48
CA ALA A 415 -1.74 15.81 -21.77
C ALA A 415 -1.75 17.25 -22.28
N ALA A 416 -0.97 18.15 -21.66
CA ALA A 416 -0.85 19.53 -22.10
C ALA A 416 -0.32 19.66 -23.54
N LYS A 417 0.66 18.83 -23.90
CA LYS A 417 1.18 18.77 -25.27
C LYS A 417 0.13 18.24 -26.25
N LYS A 418 -0.56 17.14 -25.89
CA LYS A 418 -1.61 16.51 -26.71
C LYS A 418 -2.79 17.46 -26.94
N LEU A 419 -3.16 18.23 -25.90
CA LEU A 419 -4.24 19.23 -25.93
C LEU A 419 -3.81 20.59 -26.52
N GLN A 420 -2.51 20.78 -26.78
CA GLN A 420 -1.93 22.04 -27.28
C GLN A 420 -2.22 23.25 -26.37
N THR A 421 -2.27 23.05 -25.06
CA THR A 421 -2.57 24.10 -24.06
C THR A 421 -1.35 24.89 -23.63
N ILE A 422 -0.13 24.43 -23.97
CA ILE A 422 1.15 25.10 -23.72
C ILE A 422 1.99 25.16 -25.00
N ASP A 423 2.82 26.20 -25.13
CA ASP A 423 3.73 26.32 -26.25
C ASP A 423 5.02 25.48 -26.08
N SER A 424 5.80 25.37 -27.16
CA SER A 424 7.04 24.57 -27.17
C SER A 424 8.13 25.11 -26.23
N SER A 425 8.14 26.43 -25.97
CA SER A 425 9.12 27.08 -25.08
C SER A 425 8.85 26.68 -23.64
N LEU A 426 7.62 26.87 -23.17
CA LEU A 426 7.20 26.46 -21.83
C LEU A 426 7.33 24.93 -21.63
N TYR A 427 6.95 24.12 -22.63
CA TYR A 427 7.16 22.69 -22.61
C TYR A 427 8.64 22.32 -22.39
N GLY A 428 9.57 22.97 -23.09
CA GLY A 428 11.02 22.75 -22.93
C GLY A 428 11.55 23.12 -21.54
N ILE A 429 11.08 24.23 -20.96
CA ILE A 429 11.40 24.64 -19.58
C ILE A 429 10.93 23.59 -18.59
N LEU A 430 9.66 23.17 -18.70
CA LEU A 430 9.06 22.18 -17.81
C LEU A 430 9.71 20.80 -17.92
N MET A 431 10.03 20.36 -19.14
CA MET A 431 10.79 19.11 -19.35
C MET A 431 12.16 19.14 -18.68
N SER A 432 12.86 20.29 -18.73
CA SER A 432 14.14 20.45 -18.05
C SER A 432 13.98 20.40 -16.53
N ALA A 433 12.94 21.03 -15.99
CA ALA A 433 12.62 21.00 -14.56
C ALA A 433 12.21 19.59 -14.10
N LEU A 434 11.40 18.87 -14.88
CA LEU A 434 11.00 17.49 -14.59
C LEU A 434 12.22 16.55 -14.51
N LYS A 435 13.13 16.64 -15.49
CA LYS A 435 14.39 15.88 -15.52
C LYS A 435 15.30 16.19 -14.33
N ALA A 436 15.19 17.39 -13.74
CA ALA A 436 16.00 17.82 -12.61
C ALA A 436 15.50 17.30 -11.25
N ILE A 437 14.26 16.78 -11.13
CA ILE A 437 13.66 16.32 -9.88
C ILE A 437 14.59 15.36 -9.09
N PRO A 438 15.14 14.28 -9.69
CA PRO A 438 16.00 13.35 -8.92
C PRO A 438 17.20 14.04 -8.29
N ARG A 439 17.87 14.92 -9.03
CA ARG A 439 19.01 15.68 -8.51
C ARG A 439 18.58 16.65 -7.41
N LYS A 440 17.45 17.32 -7.58
CA LYS A 440 16.90 18.23 -6.57
C LYS A 440 16.45 17.53 -5.29
N MET A 441 15.94 16.31 -5.38
CA MET A 441 15.66 15.48 -4.21
C MET A 441 16.94 15.12 -3.46
N GLN A 442 18.01 14.74 -4.17
CA GLN A 442 19.30 14.49 -3.54
C GLN A 442 19.85 15.75 -2.85
N GLU A 443 19.80 16.91 -3.53
CA GLU A 443 20.16 18.20 -2.92
C GLU A 443 19.35 18.47 -1.65
N SER A 444 18.05 18.16 -1.62
CA SER A 444 17.17 18.32 -0.45
C SER A 444 17.60 17.45 0.73
N LEU A 445 17.99 16.20 0.48
CA LEU A 445 18.57 15.30 1.50
C LEU A 445 19.88 15.86 2.06
N ASP A 446 20.77 16.32 1.19
CA ASP A 446 22.11 16.79 1.55
C ASP A 446 22.09 18.15 2.29
N MET A 447 21.07 18.97 2.05
CA MET A 447 20.92 20.30 2.66
C MET A 447 20.57 20.28 4.16
N ASN A 448 20.07 19.17 4.68
CA ASN A 448 19.49 19.07 6.01
C ASN A 448 20.20 18.06 6.95
N PRO A 449 21.55 18.12 7.10
CA PRO A 449 22.28 17.19 7.98
C PRO A 449 21.91 17.37 9.46
N GLY A 450 21.33 18.51 9.83
CA GLY A 450 20.89 18.83 11.18
C GLY A 450 19.46 18.38 11.54
N ILE A 451 18.72 17.73 10.65
CA ILE A 451 17.32 17.42 10.86
C ILE A 451 17.06 16.55 12.11
N GLY A 452 18.02 15.69 12.48
CA GLY A 452 17.97 14.92 13.71
C GLY A 452 18.04 15.80 14.98
N LYS A 453 18.67 16.98 14.93
CA LYS A 453 18.66 17.93 16.06
C LYS A 453 17.29 18.59 16.20
N LEU A 454 16.64 18.92 15.09
CA LEU A 454 15.26 19.43 15.08
C LEU A 454 14.31 18.38 15.65
N ALA A 455 14.47 17.13 15.23
CA ALA A 455 13.67 16.03 15.76
C ALA A 455 13.79 15.92 17.29
N LYS A 456 15.00 16.00 17.86
CA LYS A 456 15.23 16.01 19.32
C LYS A 456 14.54 17.17 20.04
N LYS A 457 14.36 18.30 19.37
CA LYS A 457 13.64 19.44 19.92
C LYS A 457 12.13 19.18 19.98
N TYR A 458 11.57 18.58 18.93
CA TYR A 458 10.12 18.48 18.74
C TYR A 458 9.51 17.13 19.13
N HIS A 459 10.29 16.07 19.40
CA HIS A 459 9.77 14.71 19.58
C HIS A 459 8.81 14.51 20.75
N LYS A 460 8.84 15.41 21.77
CA LYS A 460 7.93 15.34 22.93
C LYS A 460 6.66 16.14 22.75
N ALA A 461 6.45 16.80 21.62
CA ALA A 461 5.23 17.54 21.37
C ALA A 461 4.01 16.60 21.41
N SER A 462 2.94 16.99 22.07
CA SER A 462 1.67 16.26 22.09
C SER A 462 0.90 16.46 20.79
N SER A 463 1.06 17.63 20.18
CA SER A 463 0.46 17.99 18.88
C SER A 463 1.41 18.85 18.06
N MET A 464 1.24 18.84 16.75
CA MET A 464 2.03 19.63 15.81
C MET A 464 1.15 20.07 14.65
N PHE A 465 1.19 21.35 14.29
CA PHE A 465 0.46 21.86 13.15
C PHE A 465 1.36 22.01 11.93
N PHE A 466 0.80 21.68 10.78
CA PHE A 466 1.43 21.90 9.49
C PHE A 466 0.59 22.92 8.72
N ILE A 467 1.22 23.97 8.20
CA ILE A 467 0.50 25.00 7.46
C ILE A 467 1.17 25.28 6.12
N GLY A 468 0.37 25.60 5.14
CA GLY A 468 0.84 25.96 3.79
C GLY A 468 -0.30 26.58 2.99
N ARG A 469 0.01 26.93 1.75
CA ARG A 469 -0.99 27.41 0.79
C ARG A 469 -0.78 26.75 -0.55
N ASN A 470 -1.85 26.48 -1.28
CA ASN A 470 -1.80 25.84 -2.61
C ASN A 470 -1.01 24.51 -2.54
N THR A 471 0.01 24.30 -3.36
CA THR A 471 0.85 23.10 -3.39
C THR A 471 1.51 22.85 -2.03
N ASP A 472 2.02 23.90 -1.36
CA ASP A 472 2.63 23.78 -0.02
C ASP A 472 1.64 23.19 1.01
N TYR A 473 0.32 23.54 0.91
CA TYR A 473 -0.70 22.93 1.77
C TYR A 473 -0.89 21.43 1.48
N ALA A 474 -0.89 21.05 0.20
CA ALA A 474 -1.00 19.63 -0.17
C ALA A 474 0.22 18.81 0.34
N VAL A 475 1.42 19.37 0.30
CA VAL A 475 2.62 18.76 0.89
C VAL A 475 2.54 18.70 2.42
N ALA A 476 2.01 19.76 3.05
CA ALA A 476 1.80 19.81 4.49
C ALA A 476 0.85 18.70 4.98
N LEU A 477 -0.19 18.37 4.21
CA LEU A 477 -1.10 17.24 4.50
C LEU A 477 -0.33 15.90 4.57
N GLU A 478 0.53 15.63 3.60
CA GLU A 478 1.35 14.41 3.59
C GLU A 478 2.42 14.43 4.70
N GLY A 479 3.05 15.57 4.97
CA GLY A 479 4.01 15.73 6.07
C GLY A 479 3.36 15.45 7.43
N ALA A 480 2.17 15.99 7.67
CA ALA A 480 1.39 15.73 8.88
C ALA A 480 0.96 14.25 8.97
N LEU A 481 0.60 13.61 7.85
CA LEU A 481 0.29 12.19 7.82
C LEU A 481 1.51 11.36 8.24
N LYS A 482 2.69 11.60 7.66
CA LYS A 482 3.91 10.87 8.06
C LYS A 482 4.23 11.05 9.54
N MET A 483 4.10 12.27 10.07
CA MET A 483 4.34 12.53 11.48
C MET A 483 3.41 11.70 12.38
N LYS A 484 2.09 11.70 12.12
CA LYS A 484 1.14 10.96 12.97
C LYS A 484 1.27 9.43 12.82
N GLU A 485 1.56 8.92 11.61
CA GLU A 485 1.64 7.47 11.34
C GLU A 485 2.75 6.80 12.14
N ILE A 486 3.94 7.40 12.18
CA ILE A 486 5.14 6.73 12.70
C ILE A 486 5.60 7.23 14.06
N SER A 487 5.29 8.49 14.44
CA SER A 487 5.68 9.06 15.74
C SER A 487 4.54 9.10 16.75
N TYR A 488 3.31 8.92 16.30
CA TYR A 488 2.06 9.02 17.08
C TYR A 488 1.78 10.41 17.67
N ILE A 489 2.52 11.44 17.27
CA ILE A 489 2.21 12.83 17.57
C ILE A 489 0.94 13.21 16.81
N HIS A 490 -0.04 13.80 17.49
CA HIS A 490 -1.24 14.31 16.82
C HIS A 490 -0.86 15.47 15.88
N ALA A 491 -0.71 15.19 14.61
CA ALA A 491 -0.29 16.17 13.61
C ALA A 491 -1.42 16.44 12.61
N GLU A 492 -1.75 17.71 12.42
CA GLU A 492 -2.78 18.15 11.48
C GLU A 492 -2.28 19.25 10.56
N SER A 493 -2.81 19.28 9.35
CA SER A 493 -2.48 20.28 8.35
C SER A 493 -3.68 21.17 8.04
N TYR A 494 -3.40 22.46 7.92
CA TYR A 494 -4.40 23.47 7.59
C TYR A 494 -3.93 24.38 6.45
N ALA A 495 -4.85 24.77 5.60
CA ALA A 495 -4.60 25.90 4.71
C ALA A 495 -4.31 27.14 5.58
N ALA A 496 -3.12 27.73 5.43
CA ALA A 496 -2.62 28.75 6.36
C ALA A 496 -3.58 29.94 6.56
N GLY A 497 -4.32 30.31 5.51
CA GLY A 497 -5.34 31.36 5.60
C GLY A 497 -6.57 30.97 6.39
N GLU A 498 -6.87 29.66 6.49
CA GLU A 498 -8.06 29.13 7.17
C GLU A 498 -7.90 29.06 8.71
N LEU A 499 -6.67 29.09 9.22
CA LEU A 499 -6.40 29.03 10.66
C LEU A 499 -7.25 30.03 11.46
N LYS A 500 -7.38 31.26 10.98
CA LYS A 500 -8.10 32.33 11.67
C LYS A 500 -9.62 32.11 11.77
N HIS A 501 -10.17 31.13 11.02
CA HIS A 501 -11.59 30.81 11.00
C HIS A 501 -11.99 29.74 12.03
N GLY A 502 -11.12 29.47 13.00
CA GLY A 502 -11.40 28.56 14.12
C GLY A 502 -10.15 27.97 14.76
N THR A 503 -9.35 27.27 14.00
CA THR A 503 -8.23 26.43 14.46
C THR A 503 -7.12 27.20 15.18
N ILE A 504 -6.96 28.49 14.93
CA ILE A 504 -5.99 29.36 15.60
C ILE A 504 -6.23 29.41 17.14
N ALA A 505 -7.43 29.06 17.60
CA ALA A 505 -7.76 28.94 19.02
C ALA A 505 -6.93 27.86 19.74
N LEU A 506 -6.37 26.90 19.02
CA LEU A 506 -5.52 25.82 19.54
C LEU A 506 -4.05 26.23 19.67
N ILE A 507 -3.66 27.39 19.14
CA ILE A 507 -2.28 27.87 19.23
C ILE A 507 -2.05 28.44 20.64
N HIS A 508 -1.02 27.93 21.29
CA HIS A 508 -0.58 28.37 22.64
C HIS A 508 0.95 28.52 22.67
N GLU A 509 1.48 28.98 23.80
CA GLU A 509 2.94 29.12 24.00
C GLU A 509 3.66 27.80 23.79
N GLY A 510 4.68 27.79 22.93
CA GLY A 510 5.49 26.63 22.58
C GLY A 510 4.80 25.63 21.64
N GLN A 511 3.61 25.93 21.08
CA GLN A 511 2.95 25.05 20.11
C GLN A 511 3.77 24.93 18.83
N PRO A 512 4.26 23.71 18.43
CA PRO A 512 5.02 23.57 17.19
C PRO A 512 4.13 23.76 15.96
N VAL A 513 4.60 24.61 15.04
CA VAL A 513 3.97 24.85 13.74
C VAL A 513 5.00 24.69 12.62
N VAL A 514 4.82 23.71 11.76
CA VAL A 514 5.63 23.53 10.54
C VAL A 514 5.00 24.34 9.43
N ALA A 515 5.68 25.39 8.95
CA ALA A 515 5.17 26.30 7.93
C ALA A 515 5.91 26.11 6.60
N LEU A 516 5.20 25.67 5.56
CA LEU A 516 5.77 25.51 4.21
C LEU A 516 5.64 26.83 3.45
N CYS A 517 6.76 27.30 2.92
CA CYS A 517 6.94 28.57 2.24
C CYS A 517 7.84 28.41 0.98
N CYS A 518 7.53 27.41 0.16
CA CYS A 518 8.35 27.04 -1.00
C CYS A 518 7.84 27.64 -2.32
N ASN A 519 6.58 28.07 -2.36
CA ASN A 519 5.99 28.71 -3.52
C ASN A 519 6.17 30.24 -3.44
N ASP A 520 7.14 30.78 -4.19
CA ASP A 520 7.48 32.21 -4.19
C ASP A 520 6.26 33.13 -4.42
N ALA A 521 5.29 32.70 -5.23
CA ALA A 521 4.13 33.53 -5.60
C ALA A 521 3.19 33.83 -4.41
N ILE A 522 3.17 32.98 -3.39
CA ILE A 522 2.26 33.06 -2.25
C ILE A 522 2.97 33.11 -0.90
N THR A 523 4.29 33.05 -0.88
CA THR A 523 5.14 33.10 0.33
C THR A 523 4.81 34.29 1.24
N GLU A 524 4.62 35.49 0.70
CA GLU A 524 4.23 36.68 1.47
C GLU A 524 2.95 36.46 2.30
N LYS A 525 1.97 35.75 1.75
CA LYS A 525 0.71 35.45 2.44
C LYS A 525 0.92 34.42 3.54
N THR A 526 1.77 33.41 3.30
CA THR A 526 2.11 32.41 4.32
C THR A 526 2.92 33.07 5.46
N MET A 527 3.85 33.98 5.15
CA MET A 527 4.59 34.76 6.14
C MET A 527 3.67 35.56 7.06
N SER A 528 2.61 36.17 6.53
CA SER A 528 1.61 36.85 7.36
C SER A 528 0.94 35.88 8.35
N ASN A 529 0.66 34.65 7.92
CA ASN A 529 0.10 33.64 8.84
C ASN A 529 1.13 33.15 9.88
N ILE A 530 2.42 33.07 9.53
CA ILE A 530 3.49 32.81 10.51
C ILE A 530 3.48 33.87 11.61
N VAL A 531 3.40 35.14 11.26
CA VAL A 531 3.31 36.25 12.24
C VAL A 531 2.07 36.09 13.13
N GLU A 532 0.92 35.70 12.56
CA GLU A 532 -0.33 35.49 13.32
C GLU A 532 -0.21 34.39 14.38
N VAL A 533 0.42 33.25 14.06
CA VAL A 533 0.62 32.13 15.01
C VAL A 533 1.72 32.49 16.04
N LYS A 534 2.80 33.13 15.62
CA LYS A 534 3.85 33.60 16.54
C LYS A 534 3.36 34.62 17.55
N ALA A 535 2.44 35.49 17.17
CA ALA A 535 1.81 36.43 18.10
C ALA A 535 1.02 35.74 19.23
N ARG A 536 0.78 34.42 19.12
CA ARG A 536 0.11 33.57 20.11
C ARG A 536 1.06 32.58 20.80
N GLY A 537 2.37 32.77 20.61
CA GLY A 537 3.41 31.96 21.24
C GLY A 537 3.78 30.68 20.50
N ALA A 538 3.35 30.49 19.23
CA ALA A 538 3.76 29.33 18.46
C ALA A 538 5.28 29.30 18.23
N GLU A 539 5.85 28.09 18.23
CA GLU A 539 7.22 27.82 17.83
C GLU A 539 7.22 27.34 16.36
N VAL A 540 7.80 28.15 15.47
CA VAL A 540 7.68 27.95 14.03
C VAL A 540 8.93 27.32 13.44
N LEU A 541 8.76 26.13 12.86
CA LEU A 541 9.73 25.47 11.98
C LEU A 541 9.34 25.75 10.53
N ALA A 542 10.08 26.62 9.82
CA ALA A 542 9.77 26.93 8.44
C ALA A 542 10.51 26.01 7.47
N VAL A 543 9.83 25.66 6.36
CA VAL A 543 10.38 24.91 5.22
C VAL A 543 10.44 25.88 4.05
N ALA A 544 11.64 26.22 3.58
CA ALA A 544 11.83 27.23 2.52
C ALA A 544 13.17 27.10 1.82
N GLY A 545 13.33 27.83 0.70
CA GLY A 545 14.63 28.00 0.03
C GLY A 545 15.60 28.83 0.88
N LYS A 546 16.91 28.52 0.77
CA LYS A 546 17.99 29.27 1.49
C LYS A 546 18.05 30.75 1.14
N GLU A 547 17.57 31.11 -0.02
CA GLU A 547 17.54 32.49 -0.52
C GLU A 547 16.49 33.35 0.18
N ASN A 548 15.53 32.78 0.87
CA ASN A 548 14.44 33.50 1.51
C ASN A 548 14.84 34.03 2.90
N GLN A 549 15.64 35.12 2.94
CA GLN A 549 16.14 35.73 4.17
C GLN A 549 15.03 36.26 5.09
N ARG A 550 13.87 36.63 4.54
CA ARG A 550 12.76 37.19 5.34
C ARG A 550 12.10 36.10 6.21
N ILE A 551 11.98 34.87 5.70
CA ILE A 551 11.46 33.76 6.50
C ILE A 551 12.42 33.42 7.64
N LEU A 552 13.75 33.46 7.39
CA LEU A 552 14.77 33.27 8.42
C LEU A 552 14.62 34.21 9.61
N SER A 553 14.11 35.44 9.42
CA SER A 553 13.89 36.38 10.50
C SER A 553 12.59 36.14 11.29
N LEU A 554 11.67 35.32 10.76
CA LEU A 554 10.37 35.04 11.36
C LEU A 554 10.32 33.67 12.03
N ALA A 555 11.02 32.68 11.50
CA ALA A 555 11.00 31.31 12.01
C ALA A 555 11.97 31.12 13.19
N ASP A 556 11.68 30.16 14.07
CA ASP A 556 12.56 29.74 15.15
C ASP A 556 13.57 28.68 14.68
N ASP A 557 13.16 27.86 13.70
CA ASP A 557 13.99 26.85 13.07
C ASP A 557 13.70 26.78 11.56
N MET A 558 14.65 26.17 10.81
CA MET A 558 14.56 26.06 9.36
C MET A 558 14.84 24.66 8.85
N ILE A 559 14.07 24.24 7.87
CA ILE A 559 14.37 23.15 6.94
C ILE A 559 14.55 23.75 5.56
N TYR A 560 15.65 23.42 4.88
CA TYR A 560 15.97 24.01 3.59
C TYR A 560 15.58 23.06 2.45
N VAL A 561 15.03 23.64 1.38
CA VAL A 561 14.73 22.95 0.12
C VAL A 561 15.40 23.66 -1.05
N PRO A 562 15.89 22.94 -2.05
CA PRO A 562 16.49 23.55 -3.24
C PRO A 562 15.41 24.08 -4.18
N LYS A 563 15.69 25.19 -4.85
CA LYS A 563 14.78 25.77 -5.82
C LYS A 563 14.57 24.86 -7.03
N ILE A 564 13.31 24.66 -7.39
CA ILE A 564 12.83 23.95 -8.59
C ILE A 564 11.63 24.73 -9.16
N HIS A 565 11.17 24.34 -10.36
CA HIS A 565 9.93 24.93 -10.91
C HIS A 565 8.74 24.70 -9.95
N PRO A 566 7.92 25.73 -9.63
CA PRO A 566 6.86 25.63 -8.62
C PRO A 566 5.88 24.49 -8.83
N LEU A 567 5.53 24.16 -10.08
CA LEU A 567 4.64 23.05 -10.42
C LEU A 567 5.16 21.67 -10.00
N PHE A 568 6.46 21.52 -9.73
CA PHE A 568 7.10 20.25 -9.37
C PHE A 568 7.74 20.29 -7.99
N SER A 569 7.53 21.37 -7.24
CA SER A 569 8.16 21.58 -5.92
C SER A 569 7.77 20.52 -4.89
N ALA A 570 6.53 20.05 -4.90
CA ALA A 570 6.02 19.05 -3.96
C ALA A 570 6.88 17.77 -3.90
N ALA A 571 7.43 17.32 -5.03
CA ALA A 571 8.30 16.13 -5.07
C ALA A 571 9.61 16.32 -4.29
N VAL A 572 10.04 17.56 -4.09
CA VAL A 572 11.30 17.90 -3.41
C VAL A 572 11.06 18.34 -1.97
N GLU A 573 9.97 19.05 -1.71
CA GLU A 573 9.58 19.57 -0.39
C GLU A 573 9.22 18.47 0.60
N ILE A 574 8.61 17.38 0.13
CA ILE A 574 8.18 16.28 1.01
C ILE A 574 9.36 15.52 1.63
N VAL A 575 10.51 15.47 0.94
CA VAL A 575 11.67 14.66 1.34
C VAL A 575 12.17 15.01 2.75
N PRO A 576 12.45 16.28 3.10
CA PRO A 576 12.90 16.62 4.44
C PRO A 576 11.79 16.48 5.50
N LEU A 577 10.51 16.56 5.14
CA LEU A 577 9.42 16.29 6.08
C LEU A 577 9.33 14.81 6.46
N GLN A 578 9.55 13.92 5.51
CA GLN A 578 9.68 12.48 5.76
C GLN A 578 10.88 12.18 6.67
N MET A 579 12.02 12.84 6.43
CA MET A 579 13.20 12.73 7.30
C MET A 579 12.94 13.25 8.71
N LEU A 580 12.22 14.37 8.86
CA LEU A 580 11.83 14.90 10.16
C LEU A 580 10.95 13.89 10.90
N ALA A 581 9.90 13.38 10.27
CA ALA A 581 9.01 12.38 10.87
C ALA A 581 9.76 11.11 11.28
N TYR A 582 10.66 10.62 10.42
CA TYR A 582 11.53 9.47 10.71
C TYR A 582 12.37 9.69 11.98
N HIS A 583 13.06 10.83 12.07
CA HIS A 583 13.93 11.10 13.23
C HIS A 583 13.11 11.35 14.51
N VAL A 584 11.95 11.99 14.43
CA VAL A 584 11.03 12.17 15.57
C VAL A 584 10.55 10.80 16.07
N ALA A 585 10.15 9.92 15.20
CA ALA A 585 9.74 8.56 15.56
C ALA A 585 10.89 7.76 16.19
N LYS A 586 12.11 7.93 15.68
CA LYS A 586 13.31 7.30 16.24
C LYS A 586 13.62 7.78 17.65
N GLU A 587 13.56 9.09 17.92
CA GLU A 587 13.76 9.67 19.26
C GLU A 587 12.67 9.20 20.25
N ASN A 588 11.46 8.91 19.77
CA ASN A 588 10.37 8.35 20.57
C ASN A 588 10.46 6.83 20.77
N GLY A 589 11.43 6.14 20.15
CA GLY A 589 11.58 4.69 20.23
C GLY A 589 10.44 3.91 19.54
N CYS A 590 9.77 4.51 18.54
CA CYS A 590 8.67 3.90 17.83
C CYS A 590 9.17 2.82 16.85
N ASP A 591 8.32 1.82 16.56
CA ASP A 591 8.57 0.88 15.45
C ASP A 591 8.24 1.58 14.13
N ILE A 592 9.28 2.08 13.44
CA ILE A 592 9.16 2.94 12.27
C ILE A 592 8.68 2.16 11.04
N ASP A 593 9.20 0.95 10.85
CA ASP A 593 8.87 0.13 9.69
C ASP A 593 7.47 -0.51 9.80
N LYS A 594 7.02 -0.78 11.05
CA LYS A 594 5.75 -1.44 11.35
C LYS A 594 5.03 -0.69 12.48
N PRO A 595 4.55 0.53 12.23
CA PRO A 595 3.86 1.32 13.25
C PRO A 595 2.57 0.61 13.69
N LYS A 596 2.23 0.79 14.98
CA LYS A 596 1.04 0.14 15.58
C LYS A 596 -0.24 0.54 14.84
N ASN A 597 -1.18 -0.40 14.73
CA ASN A 597 -2.50 -0.20 14.14
C ASN A 597 -2.49 0.23 12.66
N LEU A 598 -1.39 0.01 11.93
CA LEU A 598 -1.31 0.30 10.50
C LEU A 598 -0.88 -0.93 9.70
N ALA A 599 -1.38 -1.04 8.49
CA ALA A 599 -1.01 -2.04 7.51
C ALA A 599 -0.57 -1.37 6.19
N LYS A 600 0.40 -1.97 5.48
CA LYS A 600 0.95 -1.40 4.23
C LYS A 600 -0.10 -1.21 3.13
N SER A 601 -1.11 -2.08 3.08
CA SER A 601 -2.19 -2.00 2.10
C SER A 601 -3.48 -2.53 2.73
N VAL A 602 -4.58 -1.81 2.57
CA VAL A 602 -5.91 -2.16 3.08
C VAL A 602 -6.70 -2.79 1.94
N THR A 603 -6.93 -4.11 2.02
CA THR A 603 -7.63 -4.90 0.99
C THR A 603 -9.03 -5.35 1.41
N VAL A 604 -9.51 -4.83 2.52
CA VAL A 604 -10.84 -5.06 3.08
C VAL A 604 -11.45 -3.73 3.48
N GLU A 605 -12.76 -3.65 3.46
CA GLU A 605 -13.53 -2.51 3.99
C GLU A 605 -13.73 -2.61 5.50
#